data_62f801f87d63443ec5797135b3542659
#
_entry.id   62f801f87d63443ec5797135b3542659
#
_cell.length_a   1.000
_cell.length_b   1.000
_cell.length_c   1.000
_cell.angle_alpha   90.00
_cell.angle_beta   90.00
_cell.angle_gamma   90.00
#
_symmetry.space_group_name_H-M   'P 1'
#
loop_
_entity.id
_entity.type
_entity.pdbx_description
1 polymer ?
#
loop_
_entity_poly.entity_id
_entity_poly.type
_entity_poly.pdbx_seq_one_letter_code
_entity_poly.pdbx_strand_id
1 'polypeptide(L)'
;PDRSVVEITIPEGYECEDIFRLLEENGVCSYQDLASTAATYEFDYAFLQEIPYGSENRLEGYLFPDTYQFYMGDDPENVINRFLRNFDNKFTSDLYDALDALNDRLAQRMRENAFTETEIADAKLSLYDLITVASLVEKETARTSESATIASVIYNRLCSKLYPCLEIDATIQYA
;
A
#
# COMPACT_ATOMS: atom_id res chain seq x y z
N PRO A 1 -7.59 34.05 -10.01
CA PRO A 1 -6.38 33.86 -10.81
C PRO A 1 -6.44 32.47 -11.41
N ASP A 2 -6.25 32.38 -12.76
CA ASP A 2 -6.14 31.11 -13.45
C ASP A 2 -4.89 30.39 -12.90
N ARG A 3 -5.11 29.31 -12.13
CA ARG A 3 -4.01 28.42 -11.72
C ARG A 3 -3.68 27.55 -12.92
N SER A 4 -2.42 27.54 -13.35
CA SER A 4 -1.94 26.65 -14.40
C SER A 4 -2.11 25.21 -13.95
N VAL A 5 -2.60 24.35 -14.85
CA VAL A 5 -2.75 22.91 -14.64
C VAL A 5 -1.55 22.20 -15.24
N VAL A 6 -1.01 21.23 -14.51
CA VAL A 6 0.03 20.32 -14.99
C VAL A 6 -0.49 18.90 -14.95
N GLU A 7 -0.17 18.11 -15.99
CA GLU A 7 -0.49 16.69 -16.06
C GLU A 7 0.78 15.88 -15.75
N ILE A 8 0.67 14.98 -14.77
CA ILE A 8 1.80 14.19 -14.27
C ILE A 8 1.40 12.73 -14.25
N THR A 9 2.20 11.88 -14.87
CA THR A 9 2.06 10.42 -14.81
C THR A 9 2.97 9.89 -13.71
N ILE A 10 2.38 9.17 -12.77
CA ILE A 10 3.08 8.44 -11.70
C ILE A 10 3.32 7.02 -12.18
N PRO A 11 4.57 6.59 -12.37
CA PRO A 11 4.89 5.23 -12.76
C PRO A 11 4.60 4.21 -11.66
N GLU A 12 4.37 2.94 -12.04
CA GLU A 12 4.36 1.82 -11.11
C GLU A 12 5.72 1.68 -10.42
N GLY A 13 5.74 1.24 -9.16
CA GLY A 13 6.95 1.03 -8.37
C GLY A 13 7.54 2.28 -7.72
N TYR A 14 6.92 3.47 -7.90
CA TYR A 14 7.32 4.68 -7.18
C TYR A 14 6.91 4.60 -5.72
N GLU A 15 7.83 4.99 -4.83
CA GLU A 15 7.58 5.19 -3.41
C GLU A 15 7.03 6.61 -3.15
N CYS A 16 6.47 6.84 -1.97
CA CYS A 16 5.95 8.18 -1.62
C CYS A 16 7.00 9.28 -1.81
N GLU A 17 8.27 8.99 -1.48
CA GLU A 17 9.37 9.94 -1.68
C GLU A 17 9.54 10.33 -3.15
N ASP A 18 9.53 9.36 -4.06
CA ASP A 18 9.67 9.59 -5.50
C ASP A 18 8.51 10.43 -6.04
N ILE A 19 7.29 10.10 -5.59
CA ILE A 19 6.06 10.82 -5.97
C ILE A 19 6.14 12.28 -5.51
N PHE A 20 6.52 12.51 -4.25
CA PHE A 20 6.59 13.87 -3.69
C PHE A 20 7.68 14.72 -4.37
N ARG A 21 8.83 14.13 -4.68
CA ARG A 21 9.87 14.79 -5.47
C ARG A 21 9.40 15.16 -6.88
N LEU A 22 8.73 14.23 -7.55
CA LEU A 22 8.18 14.48 -8.88
C LEU A 22 7.14 15.62 -8.88
N LEU A 23 6.28 15.68 -7.86
CA LEU A 23 5.31 16.76 -7.70
C LEU A 23 5.98 18.11 -7.43
N GLU A 24 7.02 18.16 -6.59
CA GLU A 24 7.80 19.36 -6.32
C GLU A 24 8.53 19.85 -7.58
N GLU A 25 9.19 18.98 -8.32
CA GLU A 25 9.88 19.32 -9.58
C GLU A 25 8.94 19.92 -10.63
N ASN A 26 7.66 19.52 -10.61
CA ASN A 26 6.63 20.05 -11.51
C ASN A 26 5.88 21.26 -10.91
N GLY A 27 6.31 21.78 -9.77
CA GLY A 27 5.77 23.01 -9.17
C GLY A 27 4.35 22.84 -8.59
N VAL A 28 3.94 21.62 -8.24
CA VAL A 28 2.62 21.35 -7.64
C VAL A 28 2.61 21.73 -6.16
N CYS A 29 3.54 21.17 -5.36
CA CYS A 29 3.67 21.45 -3.94
C CYS A 29 5.08 21.09 -3.48
N SER A 30 5.55 21.66 -2.35
CA SER A 30 6.86 21.30 -1.82
C SER A 30 6.88 19.86 -1.27
N TYR A 31 8.02 19.19 -1.41
CA TYR A 31 8.23 17.86 -0.83
C TYR A 31 7.94 17.85 0.67
N GLN A 32 8.43 18.86 1.39
CA GLN A 32 8.30 18.93 2.84
C GLN A 32 6.84 19.07 3.29
N ASP A 33 6.03 19.87 2.57
CA ASP A 33 4.61 20.03 2.88
C ASP A 33 3.85 18.73 2.58
N LEU A 34 4.16 18.06 1.47
CA LEU A 34 3.56 16.77 1.12
C LEU A 34 3.90 15.69 2.17
N ALA A 35 5.17 15.54 2.53
CA ALA A 35 5.61 14.56 3.52
C ALA A 35 4.99 14.81 4.91
N SER A 36 4.97 16.06 5.35
CA SER A 36 4.33 16.44 6.61
C SER A 36 2.83 16.17 6.60
N THR A 37 2.14 16.52 5.53
CA THR A 37 0.69 16.31 5.39
C THR A 37 0.36 14.82 5.30
N ALA A 38 1.15 14.03 4.57
CA ALA A 38 0.98 12.57 4.48
C ALA A 38 1.06 11.91 5.86
N ALA A 39 2.00 12.35 6.70
CA ALA A 39 2.19 11.79 8.04
C ALA A 39 1.10 12.23 9.05
N THR A 40 0.62 13.48 8.99
CA THR A 40 -0.11 14.10 10.09
C THR A 40 -1.52 14.56 9.78
N TYR A 41 -1.94 14.61 8.52
CA TYR A 41 -3.29 15.03 8.17
C TYR A 41 -4.30 13.87 8.29
N GLU A 42 -5.46 14.14 8.88
CA GLU A 42 -6.56 13.18 8.99
C GLU A 42 -7.38 13.12 7.70
N PHE A 43 -7.00 12.20 6.80
CA PHE A 43 -7.82 11.89 5.63
C PHE A 43 -8.97 10.95 6.02
N ASP A 44 -10.19 11.27 5.62
CA ASP A 44 -11.40 10.50 5.94
C ASP A 44 -11.58 9.32 4.96
N TYR A 45 -10.72 8.30 5.11
CA TYR A 45 -10.84 7.03 4.39
C TYR A 45 -10.76 5.86 5.36
N ALA A 46 -11.69 4.89 5.21
CA ALA A 46 -11.76 3.73 6.09
C ALA A 46 -10.46 2.89 6.06
N PHE A 47 -9.83 2.78 4.90
CA PHE A 47 -8.59 2.00 4.72
C PHE A 47 -7.36 2.61 5.41
N LEU A 48 -7.41 3.85 5.85
CA LEU A 48 -6.31 4.50 6.59
C LEU A 48 -6.45 4.37 8.12
N GLN A 49 -7.58 3.88 8.62
CA GLN A 49 -7.86 3.85 10.07
C GLN A 49 -6.97 2.87 10.84
N GLU A 50 -6.47 1.82 10.19
CA GLU A 50 -5.59 0.82 10.78
C GLU A 50 -4.12 1.24 10.77
N ILE A 51 -3.77 2.33 10.06
CA ILE A 51 -2.39 2.76 9.88
C ILE A 51 -2.02 3.76 11.00
N PRO A 52 -0.90 3.56 11.71
CA PRO A 52 -0.49 4.45 12.79
C PRO A 52 -0.34 5.89 12.31
N TYR A 53 -0.94 6.81 13.07
CA TYR A 53 -0.86 8.24 12.83
C TYR A 53 0.54 8.75 13.12
N GLY A 54 1.07 9.64 12.27
CA GLY A 54 2.42 10.21 12.44
C GLY A 54 3.56 9.34 11.90
N SER A 55 3.27 8.19 11.31
CA SER A 55 4.27 7.39 10.60
C SER A 55 4.72 8.10 9.31
N GLU A 56 6.02 8.19 9.08
CA GLU A 56 6.59 8.78 7.86
C GLU A 56 6.12 8.05 6.59
N ASN A 57 5.91 6.73 6.69
CA ASN A 57 5.51 5.88 5.58
C ASN A 57 3.99 5.56 5.57
N ARG A 58 3.18 6.39 6.26
CA ARG A 58 1.74 6.12 6.46
C ARG A 58 0.96 5.88 5.16
N LEU A 59 1.32 6.56 4.08
CA LEU A 59 0.62 6.47 2.79
C LEU A 59 1.33 5.58 1.76
N GLU A 60 2.40 4.86 2.17
CA GLU A 60 3.11 3.96 1.26
C GLU A 60 2.19 2.85 0.74
N GLY A 61 2.15 2.69 -0.59
CA GLY A 61 1.27 1.76 -1.28
C GLY A 61 -0.16 2.29 -1.55
N TYR A 62 -0.54 3.46 -1.03
CA TYR A 62 -1.87 4.05 -1.22
C TYR A 62 -1.93 5.18 -2.26
N LEU A 63 -0.77 5.68 -2.72
CA LEU A 63 -0.68 6.68 -3.77
C LEU A 63 -0.66 5.98 -5.14
N PHE A 64 -1.85 5.66 -5.65
CA PHE A 64 -2.02 4.78 -6.81
C PHE A 64 -1.35 5.34 -8.07
N PRO A 65 -0.53 4.54 -8.83
CA PRO A 65 0.09 4.95 -10.08
C PRO A 65 -0.98 5.17 -11.16
N ASP A 66 -1.01 6.39 -11.69
CA ASP A 66 -1.94 6.82 -12.75
C ASP A 66 -1.48 8.17 -13.32
N THR A 67 -2.20 8.71 -14.29
CA THR A 67 -2.00 10.07 -14.78
C THR A 67 -2.97 11.03 -14.09
N TYR A 68 -2.44 12.05 -13.45
CA TYR A 68 -3.18 13.03 -12.67
C TYR A 68 -3.02 14.44 -13.22
N GLN A 69 -4.04 15.26 -13.04
CA GLN A 69 -3.98 16.70 -13.28
C GLN A 69 -3.96 17.44 -11.96
N PHE A 70 -2.97 18.31 -11.75
CA PHE A 70 -2.81 19.12 -10.56
C PHE A 70 -2.78 20.60 -10.92
N TYR A 71 -3.14 21.46 -9.99
CA TYR A 71 -2.85 22.87 -10.09
C TYR A 71 -1.43 23.15 -9.60
N MET A 72 -0.72 24.05 -10.27
CA MET A 72 0.57 24.54 -9.76
C MET A 72 0.33 25.34 -8.46
N GLY A 73 1.13 25.05 -7.42
CA GLY A 73 0.96 25.65 -6.10
C GLY A 73 -0.34 25.22 -5.41
N ASP A 74 -0.78 23.97 -5.60
CA ASP A 74 -1.97 23.43 -4.91
C ASP A 74 -1.65 23.11 -3.44
N ASP A 75 -2.70 23.03 -2.62
CA ASP A 75 -2.56 22.66 -1.22
C ASP A 75 -2.23 21.17 -1.11
N PRO A 76 -1.27 20.75 -0.24
CA PRO A 76 -0.81 19.36 -0.13
C PRO A 76 -1.95 18.37 0.21
N GLU A 77 -2.93 18.82 0.98
CA GLU A 77 -4.12 18.03 1.33
C GLU A 77 -4.94 17.68 0.08
N ASN A 78 -5.13 18.64 -0.83
CA ASN A 78 -5.86 18.43 -2.08
C ASN A 78 -5.08 17.49 -3.01
N VAL A 79 -3.77 17.68 -3.07
CA VAL A 79 -2.87 16.85 -3.89
C VAL A 79 -2.94 15.39 -3.43
N ILE A 80 -2.71 15.12 -2.15
CA ILE A 80 -2.74 13.76 -1.59
C ILE A 80 -4.15 13.16 -1.72
N ASN A 81 -5.19 13.93 -1.43
CA ASN A 81 -6.57 13.44 -1.53
C ASN A 81 -6.96 12.99 -2.95
N ARG A 82 -6.34 13.52 -4.01
CA ARG A 82 -6.55 13.01 -5.39
C ARG A 82 -6.07 11.57 -5.55
N PHE A 83 -4.91 11.25 -4.98
CA PHE A 83 -4.38 9.88 -4.99
C PHE A 83 -5.26 8.93 -4.18
N LEU A 84 -5.57 9.31 -2.94
CA LEU A 84 -6.37 8.48 -2.04
C LEU A 84 -7.77 8.21 -2.60
N ARG A 85 -8.40 9.21 -3.22
CA ARG A 85 -9.68 9.03 -3.91
C ARG A 85 -9.57 8.09 -5.10
N ASN A 86 -8.45 8.14 -5.86
CA ASN A 86 -8.24 7.20 -6.96
C ASN A 86 -8.05 5.77 -6.44
N PHE A 87 -7.27 5.61 -5.35
CA PHE A 87 -7.13 4.33 -4.68
C PHE A 87 -8.49 3.78 -4.22
N ASP A 88 -9.30 4.59 -3.52
CA ASP A 88 -10.63 4.22 -3.05
C ASP A 88 -11.55 3.75 -4.20
N ASN A 89 -11.51 4.45 -5.34
CA ASN A 89 -12.26 4.08 -6.53
C ASN A 89 -11.78 2.76 -7.18
N LYS A 90 -10.50 2.43 -7.04
CA LYS A 90 -9.92 1.18 -7.58
C LYS A 90 -10.15 0.01 -6.63
N PHE A 91 -10.18 0.25 -5.33
CA PHE A 91 -10.38 -0.78 -4.32
C PHE A 91 -11.88 -1.02 -4.07
N THR A 92 -12.49 -1.77 -4.98
CA THR A 92 -13.93 -2.05 -5.02
C THR A 92 -14.35 -3.15 -4.03
N SER A 93 -15.67 -3.32 -3.83
CA SER A 93 -16.24 -4.41 -3.01
C SER A 93 -15.70 -5.78 -3.40
N ASP A 94 -15.47 -6.03 -4.71
CA ASP A 94 -14.97 -7.31 -5.20
C ASP A 94 -13.56 -7.63 -4.65
N LEU A 95 -12.73 -6.60 -4.41
CA LEU A 95 -11.41 -6.77 -3.81
C LEU A 95 -11.50 -7.06 -2.31
N TYR A 96 -12.45 -6.45 -1.59
CA TYR A 96 -12.74 -6.80 -0.19
C TYR A 96 -13.25 -8.23 -0.08
N ASP A 97 -14.17 -8.65 -0.95
CA ASP A 97 -14.65 -10.04 -1.01
C ASP A 97 -13.50 -11.02 -1.32
N ALA A 98 -12.56 -10.63 -2.19
CA ALA A 98 -11.38 -11.43 -2.49
C ALA A 98 -10.42 -11.53 -1.29
N LEU A 99 -10.25 -10.46 -0.50
CA LEU A 99 -9.48 -10.47 0.74
C LEU A 99 -10.10 -11.39 1.79
N ASP A 100 -11.42 -11.33 1.97
CA ASP A 100 -12.13 -12.24 2.87
C ASP A 100 -11.98 -13.71 2.42
N ALA A 101 -12.14 -13.99 1.14
CA ALA A 101 -11.93 -15.35 0.59
C ALA A 101 -10.47 -15.82 0.72
N LEU A 102 -9.48 -14.90 0.68
CA LEU A 102 -8.09 -15.22 0.96
C LEU A 102 -7.91 -15.59 2.43
N ASN A 103 -8.44 -14.79 3.34
CA ASN A 103 -8.40 -15.04 4.78
C ASN A 103 -9.02 -16.40 5.15
N ASP A 104 -10.14 -16.77 4.55
CA ASP A 104 -10.77 -18.08 4.76
C ASP A 104 -9.86 -19.23 4.34
N ARG A 105 -9.19 -19.09 3.20
CA ARG A 105 -8.22 -20.10 2.71
C ARG A 105 -7.00 -20.22 3.59
N LEU A 106 -6.46 -19.07 4.07
CA LEU A 106 -5.33 -19.07 5.00
C LEU A 106 -5.71 -19.70 6.34
N ALA A 107 -6.88 -19.37 6.88
CA ALA A 107 -7.41 -19.94 8.11
C ALA A 107 -7.55 -21.48 8.02
N GLN A 108 -8.09 -21.99 6.90
CA GLN A 108 -8.17 -23.42 6.68
C GLN A 108 -6.77 -24.06 6.68
N ARG A 109 -5.81 -23.49 5.96
CA ARG A 109 -4.45 -23.99 5.87
C ARG A 109 -3.72 -23.94 7.22
N MET A 110 -3.94 -22.91 8.01
CA MET A 110 -3.39 -22.81 9.36
C MET A 110 -3.95 -23.92 10.28
N ARG A 111 -5.27 -24.24 10.19
CA ARG A 111 -5.85 -25.38 10.91
C ARG A 111 -5.19 -26.71 10.52
N GLU A 112 -4.95 -26.93 9.23
CA GLU A 112 -4.23 -28.13 8.72
C GLU A 112 -2.80 -28.21 9.26
N ASN A 113 -2.15 -27.06 9.57
CA ASN A 113 -0.82 -26.94 10.14
C ASN A 113 -0.82 -26.82 11.69
N ALA A 114 -1.92 -27.23 12.34
CA ALA A 114 -2.09 -27.28 13.79
C ALA A 114 -1.93 -25.93 14.53
N PHE A 115 -2.36 -24.82 13.89
CA PHE A 115 -2.57 -23.55 14.59
C PHE A 115 -3.85 -23.59 15.41
N THR A 116 -3.86 -22.88 16.53
CA THR A 116 -5.06 -22.69 17.36
C THR A 116 -6.00 -21.66 16.73
N GLU A 117 -7.29 -21.66 17.10
CA GLU A 117 -8.23 -20.67 16.60
C GLU A 117 -7.86 -19.24 17.03
N THR A 118 -7.17 -19.07 18.15
CA THR A 118 -6.65 -17.75 18.58
C THR A 118 -5.54 -17.29 17.64
N GLU A 119 -4.54 -18.13 17.36
CA GLU A 119 -3.47 -17.80 16.42
C GLU A 119 -4.02 -17.47 15.01
N ILE A 120 -5.07 -18.18 14.59
CA ILE A 120 -5.73 -17.96 13.30
C ILE A 120 -6.46 -16.60 13.29
N ALA A 121 -7.16 -16.28 14.36
CA ALA A 121 -7.87 -15.01 14.48
C ALA A 121 -6.89 -13.81 14.49
N ASP A 122 -5.77 -13.95 15.20
CA ASP A 122 -4.73 -12.92 15.30
C ASP A 122 -3.96 -12.75 13.96
N ALA A 123 -3.93 -13.78 13.12
CA ALA A 123 -3.25 -13.78 11.82
C ALA A 123 -4.16 -13.34 10.66
N LYS A 124 -5.40 -12.92 10.93
CA LYS A 124 -6.31 -12.43 9.89
C LYS A 124 -5.70 -11.18 9.24
N LEU A 125 -5.49 -11.24 7.92
CA LEU A 125 -4.92 -10.13 7.17
C LEU A 125 -5.92 -8.98 7.04
N SER A 126 -5.46 -7.80 7.36
CA SER A 126 -6.13 -6.52 7.06
C SER A 126 -5.84 -6.09 5.60
N LEU A 127 -6.46 -5.00 5.16
CA LEU A 127 -6.08 -4.38 3.89
C LEU A 127 -4.64 -3.88 3.92
N TYR A 128 -4.20 -3.33 5.05
CA TYR A 128 -2.83 -2.88 5.23
C TYR A 128 -1.82 -4.03 5.04
N ASP A 129 -2.09 -5.20 5.62
CA ASP A 129 -1.26 -6.39 5.45
C ASP A 129 -1.23 -6.85 3.97
N LEU A 130 -2.39 -6.81 3.29
CA LEU A 130 -2.47 -7.15 1.87
C LEU A 130 -1.62 -6.22 1.01
N ILE A 131 -1.68 -4.90 1.24
CA ILE A 131 -0.86 -3.90 0.54
C ILE A 131 0.62 -4.12 0.84
N THR A 132 0.97 -4.41 2.09
CA THR A 132 2.34 -4.76 2.49
C THR A 132 2.85 -5.99 1.74
N VAL A 133 2.06 -7.07 1.67
CA VAL A 133 2.43 -8.26 0.89
C VAL A 133 2.56 -7.93 -0.59
N ALA A 134 1.67 -7.11 -1.13
CA ALA A 134 1.73 -6.71 -2.54
C ALA A 134 3.01 -5.92 -2.85
N SER A 135 3.43 -5.01 -1.97
CA SER A 135 4.68 -4.26 -2.14
C SER A 135 5.92 -5.16 -2.09
N LEU A 136 5.93 -6.16 -1.21
CA LEU A 136 7.01 -7.17 -1.16
C LEU A 136 7.06 -7.99 -2.45
N VAL A 137 5.90 -8.42 -2.96
CA VAL A 137 5.81 -9.15 -4.24
C VAL A 137 6.32 -8.30 -5.39
N GLU A 138 5.98 -7.03 -5.43
CA GLU A 138 6.45 -6.10 -6.48
C GLU A 138 7.97 -5.93 -6.46
N LYS A 139 8.57 -5.75 -5.28
CA LYS A 139 10.03 -5.62 -5.13
C LYS A 139 10.81 -6.89 -5.47
N GLU A 140 10.24 -8.06 -5.20
CA GLU A 140 10.87 -9.36 -5.51
C GLU A 140 10.65 -9.81 -6.96
N THR A 141 9.67 -9.24 -7.67
CA THR A 141 9.33 -9.67 -9.03
C THR A 141 10.09 -8.88 -10.09
N ALA A 142 10.89 -9.59 -10.88
CA ALA A 142 11.42 -9.03 -12.13
C ALA A 142 10.38 -9.06 -13.28
N ARG A 143 9.32 -9.87 -13.15
CA ARG A 143 8.27 -10.07 -14.16
C ARG A 143 6.92 -10.34 -13.50
N THR A 144 5.89 -9.65 -13.94
CA THR A 144 4.50 -9.81 -13.45
C THR A 144 3.99 -11.27 -13.48
N SER A 145 4.50 -12.11 -14.39
CA SER A 145 4.13 -13.53 -14.47
C SER A 145 4.60 -14.36 -13.26
N GLU A 146 5.52 -13.86 -12.43
CA GLU A 146 6.07 -14.53 -11.25
C GLU A 146 5.36 -14.12 -9.96
N SER A 147 4.59 -13.01 -9.98
CA SER A 147 3.94 -12.44 -8.79
C SER A 147 3.09 -13.45 -8.02
N ALA A 148 2.29 -14.25 -8.73
CA ALA A 148 1.44 -15.26 -8.10
C ALA A 148 2.26 -16.35 -7.38
N THR A 149 3.42 -16.72 -7.92
CA THR A 149 4.32 -17.70 -7.31
C THR A 149 4.95 -17.15 -6.04
N ILE A 150 5.47 -15.91 -6.10
CA ILE A 150 6.08 -15.25 -4.94
C ILE A 150 5.04 -15.04 -3.85
N ALA A 151 3.86 -14.51 -4.18
CA ALA A 151 2.76 -14.38 -3.24
C ALA A 151 2.41 -15.72 -2.57
N SER A 152 2.37 -16.81 -3.34
CA SER A 152 2.08 -18.14 -2.79
C SER A 152 3.15 -18.60 -1.79
N VAL A 153 4.43 -18.27 -2.02
CA VAL A 153 5.53 -18.58 -1.08
C VAL A 153 5.35 -17.80 0.22
N ILE A 154 5.03 -16.50 0.13
CA ILE A 154 4.78 -15.65 1.30
C ILE A 154 3.64 -16.21 2.13
N TYR A 155 2.48 -16.45 1.54
CA TYR A 155 1.32 -16.99 2.25
C TYR A 155 1.56 -18.39 2.81
N ASN A 156 2.33 -19.23 2.12
CA ASN A 156 2.73 -20.54 2.64
C ASN A 156 3.59 -20.42 3.90
N ARG A 157 4.52 -19.45 3.95
CA ARG A 157 5.35 -19.21 5.13
C ARG A 157 4.53 -18.66 6.29
N LEU A 158 3.62 -17.71 6.03
CA LEU A 158 2.68 -17.20 7.06
C LEU A 158 1.85 -18.32 7.71
N CYS A 159 1.51 -19.36 6.96
CA CYS A 159 0.79 -20.53 7.46
C CYS A 159 1.69 -21.66 7.99
N SER A 160 2.98 -21.43 8.23
CA SER A 160 3.94 -22.48 8.62
C SER A 160 4.53 -22.21 10.00
N LYS A 161 4.37 -23.18 10.92
CA LYS A 161 5.08 -23.16 12.22
C LYS A 161 6.57 -23.52 12.11
N LEU A 162 6.97 -24.13 10.99
CA LEU A 162 8.37 -24.53 10.76
C LEU A 162 9.24 -23.39 10.20
N TYR A 163 8.60 -22.44 9.52
CA TYR A 163 9.29 -21.30 8.89
C TYR A 163 8.61 -19.99 9.33
N PRO A 164 8.83 -19.55 10.59
CA PRO A 164 8.11 -18.40 11.15
C PRO A 164 8.57 -17.04 10.60
N CYS A 165 9.64 -17.02 9.78
CA CYS A 165 10.19 -15.81 9.17
C CYS A 165 9.99 -15.84 7.65
N LEU A 166 9.67 -14.67 7.08
CA LEU A 166 9.49 -14.55 5.62
C LEU A 166 10.81 -14.69 4.86
N GLU A 167 11.95 -14.28 5.44
CA GLU A 167 13.28 -14.33 4.83
C GLU A 167 13.28 -13.73 3.41
N ILE A 168 12.69 -12.54 3.28
CA ILE A 168 12.59 -11.80 2.03
C ILE A 168 13.55 -10.62 2.12
N ASP A 169 14.45 -10.48 1.14
CA ASP A 169 15.48 -9.44 1.15
C ASP A 169 14.89 -8.03 1.19
N ALA A 170 13.74 -7.81 0.55
CA ALA A 170 13.01 -6.55 0.59
C ALA A 170 12.60 -6.14 2.02
N THR A 171 12.34 -7.09 2.94
CA THR A 171 11.98 -6.76 4.34
C THR A 171 13.14 -6.13 5.11
N ILE A 172 14.39 -6.34 4.70
CA ILE A 172 15.57 -5.77 5.35
C ILE A 172 15.74 -4.29 5.01
N GLN A 173 15.20 -3.85 3.88
CA GLN A 173 15.29 -2.45 3.43
C GLN A 173 14.33 -1.52 4.18
N TYR A 174 13.27 -2.08 4.80
CA TYR A 174 12.24 -1.34 5.53
C TYR A 174 12.37 -1.46 7.07
N ALA A 175 13.39 -2.16 7.57
CA ALA A 175 13.67 -2.31 9.01
C ALA A 175 14.71 -1.30 9.49
#